data_fec0667e25b5b0fd28363f729a4a0510
#
_entry.id   fec0667e25b5b0fd28363f729a4a0510
#
_cell.length_a   1.000
_cell.length_b   1.000
_cell.length_c   1.000
_cell.angle_alpha   90.00
_cell.angle_beta   90.00
_cell.angle_gamma   90.00
#
_symmetry.space_group_name_H-M   'P 1'
#
loop_
_entity.id
_entity.type
_entity.pdbx_description
1 polymer ?
#
loop_
_entity_poly.entity_id
_entity_poly.type
_entity_poly.pdbx_seq_one_letter_code
_entity_poly.pdbx_strand_id
1 'polypeptide(L)'
;MRIPFVAAVLVGSTLFAAGVFAQDRSHPLPLGTFVDIYTDQSVTSAQKEIGLKEGTWYEGTITVTDVEYYKNTGTGEPFAEIKDMNYRGGCYLLLFRVQDTAKALALKVGDKVVVRGMLSNIGMQTTKYVLVCETRYALFKECEILEIVKPGK
;
A
#
# COMPACT_ATOMS: atom_id res chain seq x y z
N MET A 1 49.99 -42.68 -31.81
CA MET A 1 49.82 -41.90 -30.56
C MET A 1 48.67 -40.95 -30.74
N ARG A 2 47.48 -41.28 -30.21
CA ARG A 2 46.25 -40.49 -30.41
C ARG A 2 45.91 -39.82 -29.07
N ILE A 3 45.88 -38.52 -29.06
CA ILE A 3 45.50 -37.67 -27.91
C ILE A 3 44.00 -37.45 -27.97
N PRO A 4 43.22 -37.78 -26.93
CA PRO A 4 41.80 -37.44 -26.93
C PRO A 4 41.60 -36.00 -26.48
N PHE A 5 40.88 -35.27 -27.26
CA PHE A 5 40.35 -33.95 -26.94
C PHE A 5 39.26 -34.08 -25.85
N VAL A 6 39.51 -33.52 -24.68
CA VAL A 6 38.52 -33.38 -23.63
C VAL A 6 37.76 -32.05 -23.90
N ALA A 7 36.53 -32.17 -24.34
CA ALA A 7 35.62 -31.01 -24.45
C ALA A 7 35.16 -30.62 -23.04
N ALA A 8 35.61 -29.49 -22.56
CA ALA A 8 35.07 -28.86 -21.36
C ALA A 8 33.71 -28.22 -21.67
N VAL A 9 32.65 -28.81 -21.15
CA VAL A 9 31.32 -28.22 -21.16
C VAL A 9 31.25 -27.14 -20.07
N LEU A 10 31.33 -25.89 -20.48
CA LEU A 10 31.04 -24.73 -19.63
C LEU A 10 29.53 -24.66 -19.42
N VAL A 11 29.06 -25.15 -18.29
CA VAL A 11 27.69 -24.91 -17.81
C VAL A 11 27.64 -23.47 -17.35
N GLY A 12 27.13 -22.59 -18.25
CA GLY A 12 26.84 -21.23 -17.92
C GLY A 12 25.66 -21.17 -16.96
N SER A 13 25.94 -20.99 -15.67
CA SER A 13 24.92 -20.63 -14.69
C SER A 13 24.46 -19.21 -14.96
N THR A 14 23.37 -19.04 -15.70
CA THR A 14 22.65 -17.77 -15.79
C THR A 14 21.98 -17.54 -14.42
N LEU A 15 22.65 -16.77 -13.57
CA LEU A 15 22.04 -16.13 -12.42
C LEU A 15 20.93 -15.21 -12.95
N PHE A 16 19.70 -15.68 -12.91
CA PHE A 16 18.55 -14.79 -12.95
C PHE A 16 18.60 -13.96 -11.67
N ALA A 17 19.24 -12.80 -11.74
CA ALA A 17 19.01 -11.73 -10.79
C ALA A 17 17.55 -11.35 -10.99
N ALA A 18 16.66 -11.85 -10.11
CA ALA A 18 15.34 -11.33 -9.94
C ALA A 18 15.53 -9.88 -9.47
N GLY A 19 15.60 -8.95 -10.43
CA GLY A 19 15.57 -7.54 -10.15
C GLY A 19 14.26 -7.27 -9.43
N VAL A 20 14.37 -7.00 -8.13
CA VAL A 20 13.29 -6.37 -7.37
C VAL A 20 13.14 -5.00 -8.01
N PHE A 21 12.30 -4.89 -9.01
CA PHE A 21 11.86 -3.61 -9.52
C PHE A 21 11.09 -2.96 -8.36
N ALA A 22 11.78 -2.11 -7.61
CA ALA A 22 11.12 -1.14 -6.76
C ALA A 22 10.17 -0.38 -7.70
N GLN A 23 8.88 -0.56 -7.51
CA GLN A 23 7.89 0.07 -8.37
C GLN A 23 8.06 1.58 -8.22
N ASP A 24 8.32 2.24 -9.32
CA ASP A 24 8.61 3.66 -9.35
C ASP A 24 7.38 4.45 -8.88
N ARG A 25 7.61 5.43 -8.00
CA ARG A 25 6.60 6.39 -7.54
C ARG A 25 5.87 7.10 -8.69
N SER A 26 6.51 7.21 -9.86
CA SER A 26 5.92 7.84 -11.06
C SER A 26 4.85 6.96 -11.73
N HIS A 27 4.80 5.66 -11.43
CA HIS A 27 3.85 4.71 -12.03
C HIS A 27 3.12 3.91 -10.95
N PRO A 28 2.32 4.56 -10.09
CA PRO A 28 1.59 3.87 -9.04
C PRO A 28 0.51 2.96 -9.62
N LEU A 29 0.24 1.86 -8.94
CA LEU A 29 -0.91 1.02 -9.25
C LEU A 29 -2.20 1.70 -8.77
N PRO A 30 -3.33 1.45 -9.44
CA PRO A 30 -4.63 1.89 -8.92
C PRO A 30 -4.88 1.29 -7.53
N LEU A 31 -5.34 2.11 -6.58
CA LEU A 31 -5.65 1.66 -5.22
C LEU A 31 -6.71 0.54 -5.22
N GLY A 32 -7.62 0.54 -6.23
CA GLY A 32 -8.57 -0.54 -6.43
C GLY A 32 -7.94 -1.92 -6.62
N THR A 33 -6.81 -1.99 -7.30
CA THR A 33 -6.07 -3.24 -7.51
C THR A 33 -5.63 -3.88 -6.19
N PHE A 34 -5.22 -3.05 -5.21
CA PHE A 34 -4.91 -3.53 -3.87
C PHE A 34 -6.10 -4.26 -3.25
N VAL A 35 -7.27 -3.64 -3.28
CA VAL A 35 -8.48 -4.21 -2.69
C VAL A 35 -8.90 -5.47 -3.44
N ASP A 36 -8.82 -5.48 -4.76
CA ASP A 36 -9.20 -6.65 -5.57
C ASP A 36 -8.34 -7.87 -5.21
N ILE A 37 -7.02 -7.72 -5.09
CA ILE A 37 -6.12 -8.80 -4.66
C ILE A 37 -6.43 -9.23 -3.22
N TYR A 38 -6.67 -8.26 -2.34
CA TYR A 38 -6.88 -8.54 -0.92
C TYR A 38 -8.22 -9.24 -0.65
N THR A 39 -9.23 -8.99 -1.48
CA THR A 39 -10.57 -9.57 -1.36
C THR A 39 -10.73 -10.89 -2.09
N ASP A 40 -9.82 -11.24 -2.98
CA ASP A 40 -9.90 -12.47 -3.76
C ASP A 40 -9.87 -13.70 -2.83
N GLN A 41 -11.00 -14.37 -2.72
CA GLN A 41 -11.15 -15.57 -1.89
C GLN A 41 -10.49 -16.81 -2.50
N SER A 42 -10.15 -16.78 -3.79
CA SER A 42 -9.44 -17.86 -4.46
C SER A 42 -7.96 -17.89 -4.13
N VAL A 43 -7.43 -16.79 -3.55
CA VAL A 43 -6.02 -16.60 -3.22
C VAL A 43 -5.80 -16.81 -1.73
N THR A 44 -4.84 -17.64 -1.36
CA THR A 44 -4.49 -17.87 0.05
C THR A 44 -3.87 -16.62 0.69
N SER A 45 -3.91 -16.54 2.03
CA SER A 45 -3.31 -15.42 2.77
C SER A 45 -1.82 -15.24 2.43
N ALA A 46 -1.07 -16.35 2.32
CA ALA A 46 0.34 -16.30 1.94
C ALA A 46 0.54 -15.74 0.52
N GLN A 47 -0.31 -16.13 -0.44
CA GLN A 47 -0.25 -15.59 -1.80
C GLN A 47 -0.60 -14.10 -1.84
N LYS A 48 -1.54 -13.65 -0.98
CA LYS A 48 -1.87 -12.23 -0.84
C LYS A 48 -0.68 -11.43 -0.32
N GLU A 49 0.00 -11.92 0.72
CA GLU A 49 1.21 -11.29 1.24
C GLU A 49 2.32 -11.19 0.19
N ILE A 50 2.50 -12.23 -0.61
CA ILE A 50 3.48 -12.23 -1.70
C ILE A 50 3.06 -11.28 -2.83
N GLY A 51 1.78 -11.22 -3.17
CA GLY A 51 1.23 -10.38 -4.24
C GLY A 51 1.18 -8.90 -3.87
N LEU A 52 0.97 -8.61 -2.58
CA LEU A 52 0.91 -7.25 -2.03
C LEU A 52 2.27 -6.89 -1.41
N LYS A 53 3.25 -6.62 -2.25
CA LYS A 53 4.61 -6.33 -1.82
C LYS A 53 4.69 -4.98 -1.11
N GLU A 54 5.32 -4.96 0.06
CA GLU A 54 5.79 -3.72 0.68
C GLU A 54 6.68 -2.94 -0.30
N GLY A 55 6.57 -1.63 -0.26
CA GLY A 55 7.29 -0.75 -1.18
C GLY A 55 6.59 -0.50 -2.51
N THR A 56 5.45 -1.13 -2.78
CA THR A 56 4.61 -0.85 -3.96
C THR A 56 3.84 0.44 -3.76
N TRP A 57 3.86 1.32 -4.79
CA TRP A 57 3.11 2.57 -4.79
C TRP A 57 1.70 2.38 -5.32
N TYR A 58 0.74 2.99 -4.63
CA TYR A 58 -0.67 2.99 -5.01
C TYR A 58 -1.21 4.42 -5.07
N GLU A 59 -2.17 4.64 -5.96
CA GLU A 59 -2.87 5.90 -6.09
C GLU A 59 -4.38 5.66 -6.26
N GLY A 60 -5.20 6.48 -5.64
CA GLY A 60 -6.64 6.40 -5.80
C GLY A 60 -7.41 7.39 -4.95
N THR A 61 -8.70 7.41 -5.16
CA THR A 61 -9.63 8.26 -4.41
C THR A 61 -10.11 7.53 -3.17
N ILE A 62 -10.01 8.17 -2.03
CA ILE A 62 -10.55 7.71 -0.75
C ILE A 62 -11.59 8.69 -0.23
N THR A 63 -12.42 8.23 0.69
CA THR A 63 -13.32 9.09 1.48
C THR A 63 -12.76 9.23 2.89
N VAL A 64 -12.50 10.46 3.29
CA VAL A 64 -11.97 10.75 4.62
C VAL A 64 -13.01 10.41 5.68
N THR A 65 -12.69 9.45 6.54
CA THR A 65 -13.53 9.09 7.71
C THR A 65 -12.97 9.63 9.00
N ASP A 66 -11.65 9.84 9.06
CA ASP A 66 -10.97 10.41 10.22
C ASP A 66 -9.59 10.94 9.80
N VAL A 67 -9.06 11.89 10.58
CA VAL A 67 -7.68 12.39 10.45
C VAL A 67 -7.09 12.52 11.85
N GLU A 68 -6.02 11.81 12.11
CA GLU A 68 -5.30 11.87 13.37
C GLU A 68 -3.91 12.50 13.19
N TYR A 69 -3.46 13.17 14.25
CA TYR A 69 -2.15 13.81 14.28
C TYR A 69 -1.22 13.07 15.22
N TYR A 70 -0.01 12.78 14.75
CA TYR A 70 1.01 12.07 15.51
C TYR A 70 2.36 12.78 15.44
N LYS A 71 3.22 12.46 16.40
CA LYS A 71 4.65 12.74 16.35
C LYS A 71 5.42 11.44 16.33
N ASN A 72 6.35 11.32 15.42
CA ASN A 72 7.26 10.19 15.38
C ASN A 72 8.09 10.15 16.68
N THR A 73 8.03 9.06 17.41
CA THR A 73 8.72 8.92 18.70
C THR A 73 10.25 8.91 18.58
N GLY A 74 10.77 8.52 17.42
CA GLY A 74 12.22 8.47 17.17
C GLY A 74 12.80 9.78 16.66
N THR A 75 12.12 10.46 15.73
CA THR A 75 12.60 11.69 15.09
C THR A 75 11.95 12.96 15.64
N GLY A 76 10.81 12.84 16.31
CA GLY A 76 10.01 13.99 16.75
C GLY A 76 9.24 14.68 15.61
N GLU A 77 9.39 14.22 14.38
CA GLU A 77 8.73 14.82 13.22
C GLU A 77 7.22 14.54 13.25
N PRO A 78 6.39 15.56 12.97
CA PRO A 78 4.95 15.40 12.93
C PRO A 78 4.53 14.70 11.63
N PHE A 79 3.45 13.93 11.71
CA PHE A 79 2.72 13.41 10.56
C PHE A 79 1.23 13.34 10.85
N ALA A 80 0.42 13.36 9.82
CA ALA A 80 -1.01 13.10 9.94
C ALA A 80 -1.34 11.75 9.30
N GLU A 81 -2.30 11.05 9.88
CA GLU A 81 -2.82 9.79 9.36
C GLU A 81 -4.26 10.00 8.91
N ILE A 82 -4.48 9.92 7.59
CA ILE A 82 -5.81 10.01 6.98
C ILE A 82 -6.36 8.60 6.90
N LYS A 83 -7.61 8.43 7.35
CA LYS A 83 -8.29 7.13 7.38
C LYS A 83 -9.47 7.09 6.43
N ASP A 84 -9.59 5.98 5.71
CA ASP A 84 -10.83 5.55 5.10
C ASP A 84 -11.21 4.20 5.72
N MET A 85 -12.22 4.21 6.59
CA MET A 85 -12.63 3.03 7.37
C MET A 85 -13.57 2.10 6.60
N ASN A 86 -14.11 2.55 5.47
CA ASN A 86 -15.11 1.82 4.71
C ASN A 86 -14.81 1.85 3.21
N TYR A 87 -13.56 1.72 2.83
CA TYR A 87 -13.18 1.78 1.43
C TYR A 87 -14.04 0.84 0.58
N ARG A 88 -14.71 1.37 -0.45
CA ARG A 88 -15.66 0.65 -1.32
C ARG A 88 -16.80 -0.05 -0.56
N GLY A 89 -17.19 0.45 0.61
CA GLY A 89 -18.26 -0.16 1.41
C GLY A 89 -17.90 -1.49 2.06
N GLY A 90 -16.61 -1.84 2.07
CA GLY A 90 -16.08 -3.06 2.69
C GLY A 90 -15.54 -2.83 4.11
N CYS A 91 -15.04 -3.91 4.73
CA CYS A 91 -14.39 -3.87 6.04
C CYS A 91 -12.89 -3.59 5.91
N TYR A 92 -12.52 -2.59 5.12
CA TYR A 92 -11.13 -2.22 4.88
C TYR A 92 -10.84 -0.88 5.50
N LEU A 93 -9.84 -0.85 6.38
CA LEU A 93 -9.28 0.35 6.94
C LEU A 93 -8.01 0.69 6.17
N LEU A 94 -8.05 1.76 5.40
CA LEU A 94 -6.88 2.29 4.72
C LEU A 94 -6.33 3.47 5.52
N LEU A 95 -5.04 3.42 5.82
CA LEU A 95 -4.31 4.39 6.63
C LEU A 95 -3.22 5.03 5.78
N PHE A 96 -3.28 6.35 5.60
CA PHE A 96 -2.31 7.11 4.79
C PHE A 96 -1.55 8.11 5.65
N ARG A 97 -0.25 7.85 5.87
CA ARG A 97 0.64 8.74 6.62
C ARG A 97 1.21 9.83 5.74
N VAL A 98 0.82 11.06 6.01
CA VAL A 98 1.14 12.26 5.23
C VAL A 98 2.04 13.18 6.04
N GLN A 99 3.14 13.65 5.43
CA GLN A 99 4.05 14.61 6.05
C GLN A 99 3.51 16.04 5.98
N ASP A 100 2.74 16.38 4.94
CA ASP A 100 2.02 17.67 4.86
C ASP A 100 0.82 17.68 5.83
N THR A 101 1.14 17.86 7.11
CA THR A 101 0.15 17.86 8.18
C THR A 101 -0.85 19.00 8.04
N ALA A 102 -0.44 20.15 7.53
CA ALA A 102 -1.33 21.30 7.35
C ALA A 102 -2.45 20.98 6.33
N LYS A 103 -2.08 20.37 5.21
CA LYS A 103 -3.04 19.96 4.18
C LYS A 103 -3.97 18.85 4.68
N ALA A 104 -3.42 17.88 5.41
CA ALA A 104 -4.21 16.78 5.96
C ALA A 104 -5.19 17.24 7.04
N LEU A 105 -4.78 18.10 7.96
CA LEU A 105 -5.63 18.63 9.04
C LEU A 105 -6.72 19.59 8.56
N ALA A 106 -6.61 20.12 7.36
CA ALA A 106 -7.65 20.92 6.73
C ALA A 106 -8.82 20.08 6.16
N LEU A 107 -8.62 18.76 6.03
CA LEU A 107 -9.65 17.84 5.54
C LEU A 107 -10.78 17.66 6.55
N LYS A 108 -11.98 17.40 6.03
CA LYS A 108 -13.16 17.09 6.83
C LYS A 108 -13.64 15.67 6.56
N VAL A 109 -14.33 15.10 7.53
CA VAL A 109 -15.03 13.82 7.34
C VAL A 109 -16.01 13.95 6.18
N GLY A 110 -15.96 13.00 5.26
CA GLY A 110 -16.73 12.98 4.03
C GLY A 110 -16.03 13.58 2.81
N ASP A 111 -14.92 14.28 2.98
CA ASP A 111 -14.14 14.76 1.84
C ASP A 111 -13.62 13.58 1.00
N LYS A 112 -13.66 13.75 -0.32
CA LYS A 112 -13.02 12.82 -1.25
C LYS A 112 -11.68 13.40 -1.66
N VAL A 113 -10.64 12.59 -1.50
CA VAL A 113 -9.27 13.01 -1.81
C VAL A 113 -8.57 11.97 -2.67
N VAL A 114 -7.79 12.43 -3.63
CA VAL A 114 -6.87 11.57 -4.37
C VAL A 114 -5.57 11.53 -3.59
N VAL A 115 -5.18 10.34 -3.18
CA VAL A 115 -3.95 10.09 -2.42
C VAL A 115 -3.04 9.15 -3.18
N ARG A 116 -1.74 9.34 -3.01
CA ARG A 116 -0.70 8.42 -3.46
C ARG A 116 0.12 8.02 -2.24
N GLY A 117 0.46 6.75 -2.12
CA GLY A 117 1.26 6.26 -1.01
C GLY A 117 1.93 4.93 -1.30
N MET A 118 3.01 4.67 -0.58
CA MET A 118 3.74 3.42 -0.66
C MET A 118 3.24 2.45 0.41
N LEU A 119 2.84 1.26 -0.01
CA LEU A 119 2.41 0.20 0.93
C LEU A 119 3.54 -0.14 1.89
N SER A 120 3.26 -0.04 3.18
CA SER A 120 4.22 -0.33 4.24
C SER A 120 3.87 -1.56 5.05
N ASN A 121 2.59 -1.79 5.30
CA ASN A 121 2.15 -2.92 6.11
C ASN A 121 0.70 -3.29 5.82
N ILE A 122 0.40 -4.57 5.97
CA ILE A 122 -0.95 -5.12 5.88
C ILE A 122 -1.16 -5.97 7.13
N GLY A 123 -2.35 -5.87 7.72
CA GLY A 123 -2.65 -6.65 8.89
C GLY A 123 -4.14 -6.84 9.12
N MET A 124 -4.46 -7.61 10.14
CA MET A 124 -5.82 -7.74 10.65
C MET A 124 -5.88 -7.04 12.00
N GLN A 125 -6.82 -6.13 12.16
CA GLN A 125 -7.10 -5.49 13.43
C GLN A 125 -8.40 -6.06 13.98
N THR A 126 -8.31 -6.76 15.10
CA THR A 126 -9.49 -7.18 15.85
C THR A 126 -10.02 -5.94 16.59
N THR A 127 -10.95 -5.23 15.98
CA THR A 127 -11.64 -4.16 16.69
C THR A 127 -12.74 -4.75 17.56
N LYS A 128 -12.71 -4.50 18.84
CA LYS A 128 -13.71 -4.95 19.82
C LYS A 128 -15.14 -4.44 19.56
N TYR A 129 -15.33 -3.60 18.57
CA TYR A 129 -16.56 -2.84 18.35
C TYR A 129 -17.34 -3.18 17.08
N VAL A 130 -16.84 -4.05 16.20
CA VAL A 130 -17.54 -4.41 14.98
C VAL A 130 -17.84 -5.91 14.99
N LEU A 131 -19.05 -6.25 15.41
CA LEU A 131 -19.56 -7.62 15.51
C LEU A 131 -19.75 -8.33 14.16
N VAL A 132 -19.43 -7.70 13.03
CA VAL A 132 -19.89 -8.20 11.71
C VAL A 132 -18.74 -8.49 10.74
N CYS A 133 -17.55 -7.91 10.89
CA CYS A 133 -16.42 -8.24 10.02
C CYS A 133 -15.06 -8.03 10.67
N GLU A 134 -14.12 -8.92 10.34
CA GLU A 134 -12.72 -8.72 10.67
C GLU A 134 -12.21 -7.51 9.90
N THR A 135 -11.87 -6.44 10.62
CA THR A 135 -11.33 -5.24 9.98
C THR A 135 -9.90 -5.52 9.55
N ARG A 136 -9.70 -5.50 8.26
CA ARG A 136 -8.38 -5.61 7.65
C ARG A 136 -7.84 -4.21 7.41
N TYR A 137 -6.57 -3.98 7.74
CA TYR A 137 -5.97 -2.68 7.51
C TYR A 137 -4.80 -2.75 6.54
N ALA A 138 -4.60 -1.66 5.81
CA ALA A 138 -3.41 -1.40 5.03
C ALA A 138 -2.84 -0.04 5.40
N LEU A 139 -1.56 -0.02 5.72
CA LEU A 139 -0.83 1.19 6.06
C LEU A 139 0.05 1.62 4.88
N PHE A 140 -0.16 2.85 4.44
CA PHE A 140 0.66 3.50 3.43
C PHE A 140 1.50 4.59 4.09
N LYS A 141 2.75 4.71 3.69
CA LYS A 141 3.69 5.75 4.11
C LYS A 141 4.14 6.60 2.94
N GLU A 142 4.87 7.67 3.23
CA GLU A 142 5.35 8.64 2.22
C GLU A 142 4.20 9.18 1.34
N CYS A 143 3.02 9.33 1.97
CA CYS A 143 1.82 9.66 1.23
C CYS A 143 1.75 11.15 0.88
N GLU A 144 1.13 11.40 -0.26
CA GLU A 144 0.80 12.73 -0.77
C GLU A 144 -0.69 12.86 -1.03
N ILE A 145 -1.24 14.00 -0.67
CA ILE A 145 -2.58 14.41 -1.11
C ILE A 145 -2.42 15.12 -2.44
N LEU A 146 -2.83 14.49 -3.52
CA LEU A 146 -2.71 15.04 -4.86
C LEU A 146 -3.83 16.06 -5.15
N GLU A 147 -5.06 15.69 -4.82
CA GLU A 147 -6.24 16.49 -5.10
C GLU A 147 -7.28 16.33 -4.01
N ILE A 148 -8.01 17.41 -3.70
CA ILE A 148 -9.23 17.38 -2.90
C ILE A 148 -10.38 17.53 -3.88
N VAL A 149 -11.15 16.44 -4.05
CA VAL A 149 -12.27 16.40 -4.99
C VAL A 149 -13.42 17.21 -4.41
N LYS A 150 -13.68 18.38 -4.98
CA LYS A 150 -14.82 19.20 -4.55
C LYS A 150 -16.11 18.52 -4.98
N PRO A 151 -17.12 18.43 -4.11
CA PRO A 151 -18.44 17.98 -4.54
C PRO A 151 -18.89 18.87 -5.69
N GLY A 152 -19.26 18.25 -6.81
CA GLY A 152 -19.78 18.97 -7.96
C GLY A 152 -20.96 19.85 -7.53
N LYS A 153 -20.96 21.09 -8.02
CA LYS A 153 -22.09 22.01 -7.85
C LYS A 153 -23.30 21.49 -8.60
#